data_fc76a0b056df84626f078f84dc705511
#
_entry.id   fc76a0b056df84626f078f84dc705511
#
_cell.length_a   1.000
_cell.length_b   1.000
_cell.length_c   1.000
_cell.angle_alpha   90.00
_cell.angle_beta   90.00
_cell.angle_gamma   90.00
#
_symmetry.space_group_name_H-M   'P 1'
#
loop_
_entity.id
_entity.type
_entity.pdbx_description
1 polymer ?
#
loop_
_entity_poly.entity_id
_entity_poly.type
_entity_poly.pdbx_seq_one_letter_code
_entity_poly.pdbx_strand_id
1 'polypeptide(L)'
;PLLVLDCRDNAVKMTVARKNKYFYDQKDSEAIEAIVKSYPFDTDIAETDVQHEAIVQYDCTDWDFIISRMEANGLICIADNGKIIAKKPDLSGETVLDAVFGATMLAFDAELDAKNQYQNLKATTWDYSNQSVITVDANEPGFEENGNISSSDLGNVLDIAEYDLVAGADVTEKELQ
;
A
#
# COMPACT_ATOMS: atom_id res chain seq x y z
N PRO A 1 -18.79 -8.65 -37.27
CA PRO A 1 -18.62 -7.58 -36.31
C PRO A 1 -18.39 -8.19 -34.92
N LEU A 2 -17.40 -7.68 -34.17
CA LEU A 2 -17.09 -8.07 -32.85
C LEU A 2 -17.59 -6.98 -31.88
N LEU A 3 -18.34 -7.36 -30.83
CA LEU A 3 -18.72 -6.45 -29.74
C LEU A 3 -17.72 -6.63 -28.59
N VAL A 4 -17.05 -5.56 -28.22
CA VAL A 4 -16.14 -5.53 -27.07
C VAL A 4 -16.79 -4.69 -25.97
N LEU A 5 -16.90 -5.26 -24.76
CA LEU A 5 -17.43 -4.60 -23.57
C LEU A 5 -16.29 -4.39 -22.59
N ASP A 6 -16.05 -3.15 -22.19
CA ASP A 6 -15.14 -2.79 -21.09
C ASP A 6 -15.98 -2.57 -19.82
N CYS A 7 -15.88 -3.50 -18.88
CA CYS A 7 -16.63 -3.47 -17.63
C CYS A 7 -15.71 -3.05 -16.48
N ARG A 8 -16.17 -2.13 -15.65
CA ARG A 8 -15.45 -1.64 -14.48
C ARG A 8 -16.34 -1.70 -13.25
N ASP A 9 -15.71 -1.92 -12.10
CA ASP A 9 -16.39 -1.82 -10.81
C ASP A 9 -16.90 -0.38 -10.57
N ASN A 10 -17.94 -0.24 -9.78
CA ASN A 10 -18.48 1.08 -9.40
C ASN A 10 -17.47 1.97 -8.66
N ALA A 11 -16.42 1.40 -8.07
CA ALA A 11 -15.31 2.11 -7.47
C ALA A 11 -14.61 3.10 -8.44
N VAL A 12 -14.76 2.91 -9.76
CA VAL A 12 -14.30 3.86 -10.78
C VAL A 12 -14.84 5.28 -10.54
N LYS A 13 -15.98 5.45 -9.86
CA LYS A 13 -16.53 6.77 -9.51
C LYS A 13 -15.59 7.58 -8.60
N MET A 14 -14.75 6.91 -7.83
CA MET A 14 -13.77 7.56 -6.94
C MET A 14 -12.56 8.11 -7.69
N THR A 15 -12.35 7.72 -8.96
CA THR A 15 -11.22 8.15 -9.80
C THR A 15 -11.52 9.39 -10.65
N VAL A 16 -12.78 9.89 -10.67
CA VAL A 16 -13.24 10.84 -11.70
C VAL A 16 -12.95 12.30 -11.34
N ALA A 17 -13.05 12.69 -10.07
CA ALA A 17 -12.96 14.09 -9.66
C ALA A 17 -11.86 14.30 -8.61
N ARG A 18 -11.06 15.35 -8.82
CA ARG A 18 -10.08 15.80 -7.81
C ARG A 18 -10.78 16.59 -6.72
N LYS A 19 -10.37 16.38 -5.50
CA LYS A 19 -10.97 17.00 -4.32
C LYS A 19 -9.92 17.57 -3.38
N ASN A 20 -10.37 18.44 -2.49
CA ASN A 20 -9.59 18.99 -1.40
C ASN A 20 -10.38 18.78 -0.12
N LYS A 21 -9.79 18.12 0.86
CA LYS A 21 -10.41 17.83 2.15
C LYS A 21 -9.37 17.76 3.25
N TYR A 22 -9.76 18.20 4.45
CA TYR A 22 -8.95 18.07 5.65
C TYR A 22 -9.59 17.06 6.59
N PHE A 23 -8.76 16.23 7.22
CA PHE A 23 -9.15 15.31 8.27
C PHE A 23 -8.30 15.65 9.49
N TYR A 24 -8.91 16.01 10.60
CA TYR A 24 -8.23 16.41 11.83
C TYR A 24 -8.40 15.35 12.90
N ASP A 25 -7.35 15.11 13.67
CA ASP A 25 -7.34 14.17 14.79
C ASP A 25 -7.86 12.77 14.39
N GLN A 26 -7.51 12.29 13.20
CA GLN A 26 -7.98 11.02 12.63
C GLN A 26 -6.84 10.08 12.28
N LYS A 27 -7.15 8.77 12.36
CA LYS A 27 -6.31 7.73 11.79
C LYS A 27 -6.52 7.64 10.27
N ASP A 28 -5.55 7.06 9.56
CA ASP A 28 -5.71 6.79 8.13
C ASP A 28 -6.93 5.94 7.83
N SER A 29 -7.17 4.88 8.61
CA SER A 29 -8.35 4.02 8.48
C SER A 29 -9.66 4.78 8.57
N GLU A 30 -9.76 5.76 9.47
CA GLU A 30 -10.95 6.59 9.65
C GLU A 30 -11.16 7.55 8.47
N ALA A 31 -10.07 8.18 7.98
CA ALA A 31 -10.13 9.05 6.81
C ALA A 31 -10.52 8.28 5.55
N ILE A 32 -9.94 7.08 5.34
CA ILE A 32 -10.28 6.18 4.24
C ILE A 32 -11.76 5.79 4.31
N GLU A 33 -12.22 5.35 5.48
CA GLU A 33 -13.61 4.93 5.69
C GLU A 33 -14.59 6.07 5.44
N ALA A 34 -14.28 7.29 5.92
CA ALA A 34 -15.10 8.48 5.70
C ALA A 34 -15.23 8.85 4.21
N ILE A 35 -14.19 8.63 3.42
CA ILE A 35 -14.25 8.83 1.97
C ILE A 35 -15.10 7.76 1.31
N VAL A 36 -14.82 6.48 1.59
CA VAL A 36 -15.53 5.36 0.95
C VAL A 36 -17.03 5.42 1.25
N LYS A 37 -17.40 5.71 2.50
CA LYS A 37 -18.82 5.90 2.92
C LYS A 37 -19.53 7.08 2.28
N SER A 38 -18.81 8.01 1.64
CA SER A 38 -19.46 9.07 0.84
C SER A 38 -20.01 8.54 -0.50
N TYR A 39 -19.71 7.32 -0.84
CA TYR A 39 -20.22 6.55 -1.96
C TYR A 39 -21.10 5.40 -1.45
N PRO A 40 -21.93 4.80 -2.32
CA PRO A 40 -22.78 3.67 -1.91
C PRO A 40 -22.00 2.36 -1.85
N PHE A 41 -20.93 2.35 -1.03
CA PHE A 41 -20.08 1.16 -0.83
C PHE A 41 -20.11 0.72 0.63
N ASP A 42 -20.06 -0.58 0.82
CA ASP A 42 -19.71 -1.18 2.10
C ASP A 42 -18.20 -1.07 2.35
N THR A 43 -17.80 -1.08 3.62
CA THR A 43 -16.40 -0.94 4.01
C THR A 43 -15.94 -2.09 4.89
N ASP A 44 -14.68 -2.49 4.73
CA ASP A 44 -13.99 -3.43 5.59
C ASP A 44 -12.52 -2.97 5.65
N ILE A 45 -12.27 -1.97 6.48
CA ILE A 45 -10.99 -1.28 6.54
C ILE A 45 -10.28 -1.71 7.81
N ALA A 46 -9.11 -2.32 7.68
CA ALA A 46 -8.25 -2.63 8.81
C ALA A 46 -7.87 -1.36 9.56
N GLU A 47 -7.93 -1.39 10.88
CA GLU A 47 -7.57 -0.26 11.72
C GLU A 47 -6.08 0.04 11.58
N THR A 48 -5.74 1.34 11.47
CA THR A 48 -4.37 1.84 11.46
C THR A 48 -4.01 2.42 12.81
N ASP A 49 -2.71 2.44 13.13
CA ASP A 49 -2.28 2.76 14.49
C ASP A 49 -2.07 4.25 14.74
N VAL A 50 -1.53 4.97 13.76
CA VAL A 50 -1.11 6.36 13.94
C VAL A 50 -2.32 7.28 13.83
N GLN A 51 -2.50 8.15 14.83
CA GLN A 51 -3.44 9.26 14.79
C GLN A 51 -2.71 10.52 14.36
N HIS A 52 -3.15 11.10 13.24
CA HIS A 52 -2.58 12.32 12.69
C HIS A 52 -3.31 13.55 13.23
N GLU A 53 -2.56 14.60 13.54
CA GLU A 53 -3.15 15.91 13.85
C GLU A 53 -3.94 16.46 12.66
N ALA A 54 -3.41 16.32 11.45
CA ALA A 54 -4.08 16.68 10.21
C ALA A 54 -3.62 15.82 9.04
N ILE A 55 -4.57 15.28 8.28
CA ILE A 55 -4.33 14.65 6.99
C ILE A 55 -4.99 15.51 5.92
N VAL A 56 -4.29 15.76 4.81
CA VAL A 56 -4.77 16.63 3.75
C VAL A 56 -4.88 15.86 2.44
N GLN A 57 -6.10 15.76 1.93
CA GLN A 57 -6.33 15.43 0.53
C GLN A 57 -6.20 16.74 -0.26
N TYR A 58 -5.22 16.84 -1.15
CA TYR A 58 -4.97 18.05 -1.92
C TYR A 58 -4.92 17.73 -3.42
N ASP A 59 -5.86 18.30 -4.17
CA ASP A 59 -5.98 18.19 -5.63
C ASP A 59 -5.75 16.78 -6.20
N CYS A 60 -6.25 15.78 -5.50
CA CYS A 60 -6.18 14.38 -5.92
C CYS A 60 -7.56 13.71 -5.89
N THR A 61 -7.70 12.61 -6.61
CA THR A 61 -8.95 11.85 -6.59
C THR A 61 -9.13 11.15 -5.24
N ASP A 62 -10.36 10.79 -4.90
CA ASP A 62 -10.61 10.01 -3.67
C ASP A 62 -9.88 8.66 -3.75
N TRP A 63 -9.82 8.07 -4.94
CA TRP A 63 -9.11 6.80 -5.16
C TRP A 63 -7.61 6.94 -4.92
N ASP A 64 -6.95 7.91 -5.55
CA ASP A 64 -5.50 8.11 -5.39
C ASP A 64 -5.14 8.40 -3.92
N PHE A 65 -6.00 9.19 -3.24
CA PHE A 65 -5.80 9.49 -1.83
C PHE A 65 -5.89 8.24 -0.96
N ILE A 66 -6.97 7.45 -1.06
CA ILE A 66 -7.12 6.25 -0.22
C ILE A 66 -6.03 5.22 -0.51
N ILE A 67 -5.64 5.03 -1.79
CA ILE A 67 -4.57 4.11 -2.14
C ILE A 67 -3.25 4.54 -1.51
N SER A 68 -2.88 5.82 -1.64
CA SER A 68 -1.64 6.33 -1.04
C SER A 68 -1.60 6.16 0.49
N ARG A 69 -2.75 6.34 1.18
CA ARG A 69 -2.83 6.11 2.63
C ARG A 69 -2.83 4.62 3.00
N MET A 70 -3.44 3.77 2.19
CA MET A 70 -3.35 2.31 2.37
C MET A 70 -1.92 1.81 2.20
N GLU A 71 -1.22 2.24 1.15
CA GLU A 71 0.18 1.88 0.89
C GLU A 71 1.10 2.32 2.02
N ALA A 72 0.91 3.53 2.56
CA ALA A 72 1.68 4.02 3.71
C ALA A 72 1.53 3.16 4.97
N ASN A 73 0.45 2.36 5.06
CA ASN A 73 0.17 1.44 6.17
C ASN A 73 0.39 -0.04 5.79
N GLY A 74 0.97 -0.32 4.63
CA GLY A 74 1.18 -1.69 4.14
C GLY A 74 -0.12 -2.45 3.87
N LEU A 75 -1.21 -1.75 3.55
CA LEU A 75 -2.51 -2.34 3.25
C LEU A 75 -2.70 -2.48 1.74
N ILE A 76 -3.35 -3.56 1.33
CA ILE A 76 -3.83 -3.75 -0.04
C ILE A 76 -5.30 -3.35 -0.15
N CYS A 77 -5.66 -2.78 -1.30
CA CYS A 77 -7.03 -2.41 -1.62
C CYS A 77 -7.70 -3.47 -2.51
N ILE A 78 -8.88 -3.92 -2.11
CA ILE A 78 -9.71 -4.83 -2.90
C ILE A 78 -11.08 -4.19 -3.09
N ALA A 79 -11.48 -3.98 -4.35
CA ALA A 79 -12.82 -3.58 -4.70
C ALA A 79 -13.60 -4.81 -5.19
N ASP A 80 -14.64 -5.19 -4.46
CA ASP A 80 -15.44 -6.38 -4.77
C ASP A 80 -16.93 -6.11 -4.60
N ASN A 81 -17.66 -6.11 -5.72
CA ASN A 81 -19.11 -6.05 -5.77
C ASN A 81 -19.75 -4.96 -4.89
N GLY A 82 -19.18 -3.76 -4.89
CA GLY A 82 -19.69 -2.62 -4.10
C GLY A 82 -19.19 -2.59 -2.65
N LYS A 83 -18.16 -3.35 -2.34
CA LYS A 83 -17.44 -3.31 -1.06
C LYS A 83 -15.98 -2.91 -1.31
N ILE A 84 -15.45 -2.03 -0.48
CA ILE A 84 -14.01 -1.69 -0.45
C ILE A 84 -13.41 -2.33 0.80
N ILE A 85 -12.38 -3.14 0.57
CA ILE A 85 -11.66 -3.84 1.63
C ILE A 85 -10.22 -3.32 1.65
N ALA A 86 -9.73 -2.92 2.82
CA ALA A 86 -8.33 -2.61 3.05
C ALA A 86 -7.79 -3.53 4.14
N LYS A 87 -6.81 -4.35 3.82
CA LYS A 87 -6.22 -5.30 4.76
C LYS A 87 -4.75 -5.54 4.47
N LYS A 88 -4.02 -6.02 5.46
CA LYS A 88 -2.65 -6.50 5.24
C LYS A 88 -2.65 -7.71 4.30
N PRO A 89 -1.63 -7.87 3.43
CA PRO A 89 -1.44 -9.09 2.68
C PRO A 89 -1.36 -10.29 3.63
N ASP A 90 -2.09 -11.36 3.30
CA ASP A 90 -2.05 -12.62 4.04
C ASP A 90 -1.72 -13.75 3.05
N LEU A 91 -0.54 -14.31 3.19
CA LEU A 91 -0.03 -15.42 2.36
C LEU A 91 -0.10 -16.78 3.08
N SER A 92 -0.60 -16.81 4.32
CA SER A 92 -0.67 -18.02 5.15
C SER A 92 -1.87 -18.93 4.83
N GLY A 93 -2.76 -18.50 3.92
CA GLY A 93 -3.96 -19.24 3.53
C GLY A 93 -3.66 -20.50 2.73
N GLU A 94 -4.63 -21.42 2.71
CA GLU A 94 -4.56 -22.60 1.84
C GLU A 94 -4.59 -22.18 0.36
N THR A 95 -4.01 -23.03 -0.50
CA THR A 95 -4.03 -22.84 -1.96
C THR A 95 -5.46 -22.78 -2.48
N VAL A 96 -5.83 -21.68 -3.11
CA VAL A 96 -7.18 -21.46 -3.66
C VAL A 96 -7.30 -22.00 -5.09
N LEU A 97 -6.20 -22.00 -5.85
CA LEU A 97 -6.16 -22.45 -7.24
C LEU A 97 -4.80 -23.06 -7.57
N ASP A 98 -4.82 -24.22 -8.21
CA ASP A 98 -3.63 -24.85 -8.77
C ASP A 98 -3.52 -24.55 -10.26
N ALA A 99 -2.45 -23.84 -10.66
CA ALA A 99 -2.13 -23.56 -12.04
C ALA A 99 -1.05 -24.53 -12.55
N VAL A 100 -1.45 -25.48 -13.38
CA VAL A 100 -0.55 -26.53 -13.92
C VAL A 100 -0.29 -26.25 -15.41
N PHE A 101 0.98 -26.02 -15.77
CA PHE A 101 1.35 -25.78 -17.15
C PHE A 101 1.02 -27.00 -18.06
N GLY A 102 0.37 -26.73 -19.17
CA GLY A 102 -0.10 -27.73 -20.13
C GLY A 102 -1.42 -28.42 -19.76
N ALA A 103 -2.01 -28.10 -18.58
CA ALA A 103 -3.32 -28.59 -18.19
C ALA A 103 -4.31 -27.44 -17.97
N THR A 104 -4.11 -26.64 -16.93
CA THR A 104 -4.98 -25.50 -16.59
C THR A 104 -4.39 -24.16 -17.01
N MET A 105 -3.08 -24.10 -17.32
CA MET A 105 -2.37 -22.91 -17.77
C MET A 105 -1.74 -23.16 -19.15
N LEU A 106 -2.08 -22.31 -20.12
CA LEU A 106 -1.63 -22.43 -21.51
C LEU A 106 -0.37 -21.62 -21.81
N ALA A 107 -0.19 -20.49 -21.14
CA ALA A 107 0.97 -19.62 -21.26
C ALA A 107 1.30 -19.01 -19.89
N PHE A 108 2.57 -18.76 -19.65
CA PHE A 108 3.07 -18.11 -18.44
C PHE A 108 4.26 -17.23 -18.81
N ASP A 109 4.15 -15.95 -18.52
CA ASP A 109 5.20 -14.97 -18.62
C ASP A 109 5.46 -14.40 -17.22
N ALA A 110 6.71 -14.37 -16.77
CA ALA A 110 7.09 -13.84 -15.48
C ALA A 110 8.36 -12.98 -15.62
N GLU A 111 8.37 -11.84 -14.95
CA GLU A 111 9.52 -10.97 -14.82
C GLU A 111 9.84 -10.79 -13.34
N LEU A 112 11.11 -10.95 -12.98
CA LEU A 112 11.61 -10.71 -11.64
C LEU A 112 12.59 -9.53 -11.68
N ASP A 113 12.25 -8.43 -10.99
CA ASP A 113 13.07 -7.22 -10.93
C ASP A 113 13.53 -6.97 -9.49
N ALA A 114 14.86 -6.98 -9.28
CA ALA A 114 15.48 -6.74 -7.98
C ALA A 114 15.97 -5.29 -7.78
N LYS A 115 15.65 -4.36 -8.69
CA LYS A 115 16.19 -2.98 -8.65
C LYS A 115 15.91 -2.23 -7.36
N ASN A 116 14.78 -2.53 -6.70
CA ASN A 116 14.35 -1.88 -5.47
C ASN A 116 14.50 -2.80 -4.25
N GLN A 117 15.29 -3.84 -4.36
CA GLN A 117 15.62 -4.72 -3.23
C GLN A 117 16.94 -4.27 -2.61
N TYR A 118 16.88 -3.77 -1.39
CA TYR A 118 18.03 -3.30 -0.63
C TYR A 118 18.33 -4.28 0.51
N GLN A 119 19.60 -4.36 0.95
CA GLN A 119 19.95 -5.20 2.10
C GLN A 119 19.41 -4.64 3.40
N ASN A 120 19.50 -3.31 3.58
CA ASN A 120 18.92 -2.60 4.71
C ASN A 120 18.23 -1.32 4.24
N LEU A 121 17.21 -0.94 4.96
CA LEU A 121 16.43 0.27 4.69
C LEU A 121 16.38 1.12 5.95
N LYS A 122 16.74 2.38 5.83
CA LYS A 122 16.70 3.37 6.90
C LYS A 122 15.80 4.51 6.48
N ALA A 123 15.02 5.03 7.41
CA ALA A 123 14.20 6.21 7.17
C ALA A 123 14.63 7.37 8.10
N THR A 124 14.71 8.56 7.53
CA THR A 124 15.18 9.76 8.23
C THR A 124 14.21 10.92 8.01
N THR A 125 13.87 11.64 9.07
CA THR A 125 13.10 12.89 9.02
C THR A 125 13.67 13.94 9.97
N TRP A 126 13.23 15.18 9.80
CA TRP A 126 13.53 16.29 10.69
C TRP A 126 12.34 16.55 11.61
N ASP A 127 12.56 16.44 12.92
CA ASP A 127 11.61 16.83 13.95
C ASP A 127 11.74 18.34 14.22
N TYR A 128 10.74 19.10 13.81
CA TYR A 128 10.72 20.56 13.96
C TYR A 128 10.53 20.97 15.42
N SER A 129 9.83 20.18 16.21
CA SER A 129 9.51 20.48 17.61
C SER A 129 10.74 20.35 18.50
N ASN A 130 11.53 19.32 18.31
CA ASN A 130 12.74 19.04 19.08
C ASN A 130 14.02 19.50 18.38
N GLN A 131 13.92 20.00 17.13
CA GLN A 131 15.04 20.44 16.29
C GLN A 131 16.14 19.39 16.18
N SER A 132 15.73 18.17 15.90
CA SER A 132 16.60 16.99 15.82
C SER A 132 16.25 16.11 14.62
N VAL A 133 17.22 15.32 14.19
CA VAL A 133 17.00 14.29 13.17
C VAL A 133 16.46 13.02 13.86
N ILE A 134 15.37 12.49 13.36
CA ILE A 134 14.88 11.16 13.71
C ILE A 134 15.34 10.21 12.61
N THR A 135 15.96 9.11 13.00
CA THR A 135 16.39 8.05 12.09
C THR A 135 15.92 6.71 12.65
N VAL A 136 15.30 5.90 11.80
CA VAL A 136 14.73 4.60 12.15
C VAL A 136 15.18 3.57 11.14
N ASP A 137 15.59 2.39 11.60
CA ASP A 137 15.83 1.24 10.73
C ASP A 137 14.47 0.57 10.44
N ALA A 138 14.23 0.25 9.17
CA ALA A 138 13.00 -0.44 8.78
C ALA A 138 12.97 -1.86 9.36
N ASN A 139 11.79 -2.26 9.81
CA ASN A 139 11.57 -3.64 10.23
C ASN A 139 11.40 -4.55 9.02
N GLU A 140 11.81 -5.80 9.17
CA GLU A 140 11.45 -6.86 8.25
C GLU A 140 9.92 -6.98 8.17
N PRO A 141 9.32 -6.99 6.97
CA PRO A 141 7.86 -7.00 6.82
C PRO A 141 7.18 -8.29 7.31
N GLY A 142 7.92 -9.33 7.62
CA GLY A 142 7.46 -10.53 8.31
C GLY A 142 6.45 -11.39 7.55
N PHE A 143 6.41 -11.33 6.22
CA PHE A 143 5.59 -12.25 5.43
C PHE A 143 6.38 -13.47 4.97
N GLU A 144 5.65 -14.58 4.76
CA GLU A 144 6.22 -15.81 4.24
C GLU A 144 6.67 -15.60 2.79
N GLU A 145 7.92 -15.94 2.52
CA GLU A 145 8.47 -15.93 1.17
C GLU A 145 8.08 -17.23 0.46
N ASN A 146 7.39 -17.09 -0.66
CA ASN A 146 7.00 -18.23 -1.50
C ASN A 146 8.07 -18.47 -2.57
N GLY A 147 8.54 -19.71 -2.69
CA GLY A 147 9.51 -20.10 -3.70
C GLY A 147 10.87 -20.44 -3.13
N ASN A 148 11.90 -20.34 -3.97
CA ASN A 148 13.28 -20.73 -3.65
C ASN A 148 14.27 -19.57 -3.73
N ILE A 149 13.79 -18.34 -3.82
CA ILE A 149 14.58 -17.10 -3.84
C ILE A 149 14.06 -16.22 -2.71
N SER A 150 14.94 -15.89 -1.77
CA SER A 150 14.57 -15.02 -0.65
C SER A 150 14.72 -13.54 -1.00
N SER A 151 14.07 -12.65 -0.23
CA SER A 151 14.27 -11.20 -0.30
C SER A 151 15.73 -10.82 -0.06
N SER A 152 16.40 -11.52 0.84
CA SER A 152 17.83 -11.38 1.10
C SER A 152 18.69 -11.74 -0.12
N ASP A 153 18.36 -12.84 -0.85
CA ASP A 153 19.06 -13.20 -2.08
C ASP A 153 18.92 -12.10 -3.14
N LEU A 154 17.72 -11.54 -3.28
CA LEU A 154 17.44 -10.44 -4.20
C LEU A 154 18.17 -9.15 -3.81
N GLY A 155 18.22 -8.82 -2.51
CA GLY A 155 18.95 -7.67 -1.99
C GLY A 155 20.46 -7.74 -2.25
N ASN A 156 21.02 -8.96 -2.30
CA ASN A 156 22.42 -9.17 -2.60
C ASN A 156 22.78 -9.03 -4.10
N VAL A 157 21.78 -9.03 -5.00
CA VAL A 157 22.05 -8.97 -6.46
C VAL A 157 22.72 -7.65 -6.86
N LEU A 158 22.31 -6.54 -6.29
CA LEU A 158 22.86 -5.22 -6.57
C LEU A 158 23.94 -4.79 -5.58
N ASP A 159 24.11 -5.53 -4.48
CA ASP A 159 25.10 -5.27 -3.42
C ASP A 159 25.02 -3.84 -2.85
N ILE A 160 23.78 -3.31 -2.74
CA ILE A 160 23.51 -2.01 -2.11
C ILE A 160 23.23 -2.28 -0.63
N ALA A 161 24.22 -1.98 0.21
CA ALA A 161 24.20 -2.31 1.63
C ALA A 161 23.07 -1.59 2.40
N GLU A 162 22.78 -0.34 2.06
CA GLU A 162 21.79 0.49 2.75
C GLU A 162 21.16 1.50 1.81
N TYR A 163 19.85 1.70 1.94
CA TYR A 163 19.12 2.78 1.29
C TYR A 163 18.51 3.68 2.37
N ASP A 164 18.79 4.99 2.30
CA ASP A 164 18.26 5.98 3.22
C ASP A 164 17.07 6.73 2.57
N LEU A 165 15.89 6.51 3.10
CA LEU A 165 14.66 7.19 2.70
C LEU A 165 14.51 8.47 3.52
N VAL A 166 14.64 9.63 2.89
CA VAL A 166 14.46 10.91 3.56
C VAL A 166 13.02 11.38 3.41
N ALA A 167 12.28 11.41 4.51
CA ALA A 167 10.94 11.98 4.58
C ALA A 167 11.02 13.49 4.78
N GLY A 168 10.42 14.28 3.86
CA GLY A 168 10.37 15.73 3.95
C GLY A 168 9.20 16.29 4.76
N ALA A 169 8.44 15.43 5.43
CA ALA A 169 7.26 15.78 6.22
C ALA A 169 7.54 15.58 7.73
N ASP A 170 6.74 16.26 8.55
CA ASP A 170 6.69 16.00 9.99
C ASP A 170 5.95 14.68 10.23
N VAL A 171 6.71 13.61 10.31
CA VAL A 171 6.21 12.25 10.53
C VAL A 171 6.79 11.69 11.81
N THR A 172 6.01 10.89 12.50
CA THR A 172 6.43 10.25 13.74
C THR A 172 7.41 9.10 13.48
N GLU A 173 8.17 8.72 14.48
CA GLU A 173 9.07 7.56 14.43
C GLU A 173 8.32 6.28 13.98
N LYS A 174 7.08 6.12 14.43
CA LYS A 174 6.23 4.97 14.06
C LYS A 174 5.76 4.99 12.61
N GLU A 175 5.62 6.16 12.01
CA GLU A 175 5.28 6.29 10.58
C GLU A 175 6.48 6.05 9.68
N LEU A 176 7.70 6.29 10.18
CA LEU A 176 8.94 6.01 9.47
C LEU A 176 9.27 4.51 9.43
N GLN A 177 8.83 3.75 10.41
CA GLN A 177 9.12 2.33 10.60
C GLN A 177 8.25 1.40 9.76
#